data_1932d920808f6c37195c5e0589555980
#
_entry.id   1932d920808f6c37195c5e0589555980
#
_cell.length_a   1.000
_cell.length_b   1.000
_cell.length_c   1.000
_cell.angle_alpha   90.00
_cell.angle_beta   90.00
_cell.angle_gamma   90.00
#
_symmetry.space_group_name_H-M   'P 1'
#
loop_
_entity.id
_entity.type
_entity.pdbx_description
1 polymer ?
#
loop_
_entity_poly.entity_id
_entity_poly.type
_entity_poly.pdbx_seq_one_letter_code
_entity_poly.pdbx_strand_id
1 'polypeptide(L)'
;MAKRDYYEILGIEKGATPQEIKKAYRKLALKYHPDKNPDNKEAEDKFKEAAEAYEVLSSEDKKAKYDRFGHAGMGGGGFGGGGGGMNMDDIFSQFGDIFGGGGSGFSGFGGFGGGGGRGSRRVNRGSNIRVKVKMTLADVVNGVEKKIKVKKFISCKPCSGSGAEGGSGGFTTCDTCKGAGQVNRITNTFLGQMQTASTCPTCGGDGKIITNKCNSCHGDGIVKDDDTIELKIPAGVEDGMQLSVSGKGNMGARNGVAGDLIVAIEEEEHEVLKRDGNNILYDLYIPFPDAILGTEVTVPTVNGKAKIKIDPGTQGGKVLRLRNKGIPEVNGYRTGDQMVNVNVWTPQTLSKEEKEMVEKMKESENFTPNPTDQDKGFFERMKDYFR
;
A
#
# COMPACT_ATOMS: atom_id res chain seq x y z
N MET A 1 8.19 25.27 40.84
CA MET A 1 8.90 26.15 39.89
C MET A 1 7.86 26.78 38.95
N ALA A 2 7.97 28.08 38.64
CA ALA A 2 7.06 28.73 37.70
C ALA A 2 7.27 28.10 36.31
N LYS A 3 6.18 27.65 35.65
CA LYS A 3 6.25 27.15 34.27
C LYS A 3 6.72 28.27 33.34
N ARG A 4 7.65 27.96 32.42
CA ARG A 4 8.14 28.93 31.43
C ARG A 4 7.03 29.27 30.43
N ASP A 5 7.08 30.45 29.83
CA ASP A 5 6.14 30.86 28.78
C ASP A 5 6.27 29.95 27.54
N TYR A 6 5.13 29.53 26.99
CA TYR A 6 5.12 28.64 25.81
C TYR A 6 5.75 29.28 24.56
N TYR A 7 5.68 30.60 24.42
CA TYR A 7 6.36 31.33 23.34
C TYR A 7 7.88 31.29 23.50
N GLU A 8 8.36 31.41 24.75
CA GLU A 8 9.80 31.30 25.08
C GLU A 8 10.31 29.85 24.85
N ILE A 9 9.50 28.85 25.21
CA ILE A 9 9.86 27.43 24.98
C ILE A 9 10.06 27.15 23.51
N LEU A 10 9.16 27.63 22.65
CA LEU A 10 9.28 27.45 21.19
C LEU A 10 10.26 28.44 20.53
N GLY A 11 10.70 29.51 21.25
CA GLY A 11 11.58 30.53 20.72
C GLY A 11 10.93 31.40 19.64
N ILE A 12 9.67 31.76 19.81
CA ILE A 12 8.85 32.59 18.92
C ILE A 12 8.22 33.76 19.64
N GLU A 13 7.80 34.77 18.89
CA GLU A 13 7.16 35.97 19.47
C GLU A 13 5.63 35.77 19.68
N LYS A 14 5.06 36.52 20.62
CA LYS A 14 3.60 36.59 20.81
C LYS A 14 2.98 37.18 19.54
N GLY A 15 2.13 36.39 18.88
CA GLY A 15 1.56 36.78 17.59
C GLY A 15 2.04 35.94 16.40
N ALA A 16 2.98 35.01 16.62
CA ALA A 16 3.44 34.08 15.59
C ALA A 16 2.29 33.34 14.89
N THR A 17 2.43 33.18 13.60
CA THR A 17 1.47 32.47 12.74
C THR A 17 1.47 30.97 13.02
N PRO A 18 0.38 30.26 12.71
CA PRO A 18 0.33 28.80 12.87
C PRO A 18 1.46 28.06 12.13
N GLN A 19 1.92 28.63 11.01
CA GLN A 19 3.04 28.05 10.24
C GLN A 19 4.38 28.22 10.95
N GLU A 20 4.61 29.38 11.58
CA GLU A 20 5.82 29.64 12.38
C GLU A 20 5.86 28.79 13.64
N ILE A 21 4.74 28.65 14.34
CA ILE A 21 4.59 27.78 15.51
C ILE A 21 4.95 26.32 15.13
N LYS A 22 4.40 25.83 14.02
CA LYS A 22 4.68 24.49 13.52
C LYS A 22 6.14 24.29 13.13
N LYS A 23 6.75 25.28 12.48
CA LYS A 23 8.16 25.26 12.08
C LYS A 23 9.11 25.27 13.28
N ALA A 24 8.83 26.09 14.28
CA ALA A 24 9.61 26.16 15.52
C ALA A 24 9.55 24.84 16.30
N TYR A 25 8.35 24.28 16.47
CA TYR A 25 8.17 22.98 17.10
C TYR A 25 8.95 21.87 16.38
N ARG A 26 8.83 21.75 15.04
CA ARG A 26 9.57 20.74 14.27
C ARG A 26 11.08 20.83 14.48
N LYS A 27 11.62 22.04 14.54
CA LYS A 27 13.05 22.26 14.77
C LYS A 27 13.49 21.75 16.15
N LEU A 28 12.72 22.04 17.20
CA LEU A 28 13.01 21.61 18.56
C LEU A 28 12.81 20.09 18.72
N ALA A 29 11.75 19.57 18.13
CA ALA A 29 11.45 18.15 18.16
C ALA A 29 12.54 17.30 17.48
N LEU A 30 13.07 17.72 16.34
CA LEU A 30 14.21 17.08 15.68
C LEU A 30 15.52 17.19 16.49
N LYS A 31 15.69 18.30 17.23
CA LYS A 31 16.89 18.52 18.05
C LYS A 31 16.89 17.66 19.30
N TYR A 32 15.74 17.52 19.95
CA TYR A 32 15.59 16.82 21.23
C TYR A 32 14.91 15.45 21.10
N HIS A 33 14.89 14.89 19.87
CA HIS A 33 14.30 13.57 19.62
C HIS A 33 15.01 12.48 20.44
N PRO A 34 14.28 11.53 21.05
CA PRO A 34 14.88 10.48 21.86
C PRO A 34 15.86 9.61 21.08
N ASP A 35 15.59 9.31 19.79
CA ASP A 35 16.51 8.53 18.96
C ASP A 35 17.87 9.22 18.73
N LYS A 36 17.90 10.57 18.81
CA LYS A 36 19.14 11.35 18.68
C LYS A 36 19.81 11.63 20.00
N ASN A 37 19.08 11.54 21.10
CA ASN A 37 19.56 11.80 22.44
C ASN A 37 19.15 10.68 23.40
N PRO A 38 19.61 9.44 23.17
CA PRO A 38 19.27 8.32 24.04
C PRO A 38 19.79 8.60 25.47
N ASP A 39 18.98 8.27 26.48
CA ASP A 39 19.28 8.39 27.91
C ASP A 39 19.53 9.81 28.44
N ASN A 40 19.20 10.86 27.67
CA ASN A 40 19.33 12.26 28.09
C ASN A 40 18.01 12.84 28.63
N LYS A 41 17.85 12.82 29.95
CA LYS A 41 16.67 13.37 30.64
C LYS A 41 16.40 14.85 30.35
N GLU A 42 17.45 15.66 30.21
CA GLU A 42 17.26 17.08 29.88
C GLU A 42 16.69 17.29 28.48
N ALA A 43 17.09 16.43 27.52
CA ALA A 43 16.53 16.46 26.17
C ALA A 43 15.06 15.99 26.16
N GLU A 44 14.76 14.97 26.96
CA GLU A 44 13.41 14.46 27.15
C GLU A 44 12.47 15.51 27.76
N ASP A 45 12.90 16.20 28.80
CA ASP A 45 12.12 17.27 29.44
C ASP A 45 11.88 18.43 28.48
N LYS A 46 12.90 18.88 27.72
CA LYS A 46 12.75 19.91 26.68
C LYS A 46 11.84 19.49 25.54
N PHE A 47 11.85 18.21 25.19
CA PHE A 47 10.93 17.67 24.18
C PHE A 47 9.48 17.71 24.68
N LYS A 48 9.22 17.30 25.93
CA LYS A 48 7.89 17.34 26.55
C LYS A 48 7.37 18.78 26.67
N GLU A 49 8.21 19.72 27.11
CA GLU A 49 7.84 21.14 27.20
C GLU A 49 7.50 21.71 25.82
N ALA A 50 8.28 21.37 24.77
CA ALA A 50 8.01 21.81 23.42
C ALA A 50 6.70 21.22 22.85
N ALA A 51 6.37 19.98 23.18
CA ALA A 51 5.13 19.32 22.77
C ALA A 51 3.91 19.97 23.47
N GLU A 52 3.99 20.24 24.78
CA GLU A 52 2.94 20.95 25.54
C GLU A 52 2.71 22.35 24.97
N ALA A 53 3.78 23.09 24.69
CA ALA A 53 3.70 24.44 24.12
C ALA A 53 3.04 24.42 22.73
N TYR A 54 3.38 23.46 21.90
CA TYR A 54 2.79 23.32 20.57
C TYR A 54 1.31 22.93 20.64
N GLU A 55 0.90 22.02 21.52
CA GLU A 55 -0.49 21.64 21.71
C GLU A 55 -1.39 22.85 22.05
N VAL A 56 -0.89 23.74 22.88
CA VAL A 56 -1.65 24.93 23.27
C VAL A 56 -1.65 26.00 22.18
N LEU A 57 -0.50 26.29 21.58
CA LEU A 57 -0.36 27.37 20.62
C LEU A 57 -0.83 27.04 19.21
N SER A 58 -0.97 25.75 18.85
CA SER A 58 -1.45 25.33 17.54
C SER A 58 -2.97 25.42 17.37
N SER A 59 -3.73 25.43 18.46
CA SER A 59 -5.19 25.57 18.46
C SER A 59 -5.57 27.01 18.75
N GLU A 60 -6.32 27.66 17.87
CA GLU A 60 -6.76 29.06 18.03
C GLU A 60 -7.51 29.30 19.35
N ASP A 61 -8.39 28.39 19.75
CA ASP A 61 -9.15 28.48 20.99
C ASP A 61 -8.25 28.36 22.24
N LYS A 62 -7.30 27.43 22.23
CA LYS A 62 -6.36 27.22 23.34
C LYS A 62 -5.36 28.37 23.40
N LYS A 63 -4.86 28.86 22.27
CA LYS A 63 -3.98 30.02 22.16
C LYS A 63 -4.65 31.26 22.71
N ALA A 64 -5.90 31.55 22.33
CA ALA A 64 -6.64 32.70 22.83
C ALA A 64 -6.88 32.64 24.33
N LYS A 65 -7.10 31.46 24.91
CA LYS A 65 -7.22 31.27 26.36
C LYS A 65 -5.88 31.46 27.05
N TYR A 66 -4.81 30.94 26.48
CA TYR A 66 -3.47 31.13 27.04
C TYR A 66 -3.00 32.58 26.97
N ASP A 67 -3.27 33.29 25.88
CA ASP A 67 -2.92 34.70 25.71
C ASP A 67 -3.64 35.62 26.72
N ARG A 68 -4.85 35.23 27.15
CA ARG A 68 -5.64 36.00 28.14
C ARG A 68 -5.32 35.68 29.60
N PHE A 69 -5.09 34.41 29.90
CA PHE A 69 -5.03 33.94 31.29
C PHE A 69 -3.71 33.22 31.63
N GLY A 70 -2.77 33.13 30.69
CA GLY A 70 -1.52 32.42 30.87
C GLY A 70 -1.72 30.94 31.22
N HIS A 71 -0.78 30.37 31.94
CA HIS A 71 -0.88 28.98 32.44
C HIS A 71 -2.07 28.74 33.36
N ALA A 72 -2.54 29.77 34.10
CA ALA A 72 -3.70 29.68 35.00
C ALA A 72 -5.00 29.40 34.22
N GLY A 73 -5.13 29.91 32.99
CA GLY A 73 -6.30 29.66 32.14
C GLY A 73 -6.40 28.25 31.56
N MET A 74 -5.33 27.49 31.65
CA MET A 74 -5.25 26.10 31.17
C MET A 74 -5.54 25.07 32.27
N GLY A 75 -5.62 25.49 33.57
CA GLY A 75 -5.82 24.64 34.72
C GLY A 75 -7.26 24.18 35.02
N GLY A 76 -8.26 24.61 34.23
CA GLY A 76 -9.69 24.36 34.50
C GLY A 76 -10.40 23.31 33.69
N GLY A 77 -9.76 22.61 32.78
CA GLY A 77 -10.41 21.68 31.87
C GLY A 77 -9.51 20.54 31.42
N GLY A 78 -9.33 19.54 32.24
CA GLY A 78 -9.10 18.16 31.74
C GLY A 78 -7.68 17.71 31.46
N PHE A 79 -6.61 18.26 32.08
CA PHE A 79 -5.29 17.63 31.99
C PHE A 79 -4.45 17.72 33.27
N GLY A 80 -5.11 17.66 34.43
CA GLY A 80 -4.42 17.82 35.71
C GLY A 80 -5.09 17.10 36.86
N GLY A 81 -5.32 15.83 36.73
CA GLY A 81 -5.85 14.99 37.80
C GLY A 81 -5.17 13.63 37.87
N GLY A 82 -3.98 13.58 38.44
CA GLY A 82 -3.26 12.32 38.69
C GLY A 82 -1.79 12.43 38.28
N GLY A 83 -0.90 12.44 39.27
CA GLY A 83 0.55 12.54 39.12
C GLY A 83 1.19 11.36 38.39
N GLY A 84 1.05 11.37 37.06
CA GLY A 84 1.73 10.46 36.16
C GLY A 84 2.13 11.29 34.94
N GLY A 85 3.43 11.49 34.72
CA GLY A 85 3.95 12.18 33.53
C GLY A 85 3.43 11.55 32.25
N MET A 86 3.12 12.33 31.22
CA MET A 86 2.82 11.85 29.87
C MET A 86 3.93 10.89 29.44
N ASN A 87 3.55 9.64 29.14
CA ASN A 87 4.46 8.68 28.57
C ASN A 87 4.85 9.12 27.16
N MET A 88 6.08 8.86 26.76
CA MET A 88 6.63 9.17 25.44
C MET A 88 5.76 8.60 24.30
N ASP A 89 5.20 7.41 24.51
CA ASP A 89 4.29 6.73 23.56
C ASP A 89 2.99 7.52 23.33
N ASP A 90 2.46 8.18 24.35
CA ASP A 90 1.25 9.00 24.22
C ASP A 90 1.52 10.28 23.39
N ILE A 91 2.71 10.86 23.54
CA ILE A 91 3.15 12.01 22.73
C ILE A 91 3.38 11.59 21.28
N PHE A 92 4.02 10.43 21.05
CA PHE A 92 4.23 9.88 19.72
C PHE A 92 2.93 9.51 19.00
N SER A 93 1.96 8.94 19.71
CA SER A 93 0.67 8.59 19.12
C SER A 93 -0.16 9.81 18.73
N GLN A 94 -0.04 10.90 19.47
CA GLN A 94 -0.81 12.12 19.25
C GLN A 94 -0.20 13.04 18.17
N PHE A 95 1.11 12.97 17.95
CA PHE A 95 1.85 13.83 17.02
C PHE A 95 2.51 13.08 15.86
N GLY A 96 2.22 11.78 15.68
CA GLY A 96 2.77 10.93 14.61
C GLY A 96 2.63 11.50 13.20
N ASP A 97 1.52 12.22 12.92
CA ASP A 97 1.26 12.87 11.64
C ASP A 97 2.20 14.04 11.30
N ILE A 98 2.87 14.62 12.31
CA ILE A 98 3.78 15.76 12.14
C ILE A 98 5.19 15.29 11.85
N PHE A 99 5.57 14.10 12.35
CA PHE A 99 6.88 13.48 12.14
C PHE A 99 6.97 12.61 10.89
N GLY A 100 5.83 12.03 10.45
CA GLY A 100 5.73 11.25 9.24
C GLY A 100 5.62 12.12 8.00
N GLY A 101 6.71 12.75 7.58
CA GLY A 101 6.78 13.45 6.31
C GLY A 101 6.72 12.48 5.14
N GLY A 102 5.58 12.36 4.48
CA GLY A 102 5.43 11.74 3.17
C GLY A 102 5.18 10.24 3.17
N GLY A 103 3.93 9.84 3.10
CA GLY A 103 3.57 8.49 2.70
C GLY A 103 2.50 7.82 3.54
N SER A 104 1.27 8.03 3.12
CA SER A 104 0.18 7.04 3.15
C SER A 104 -0.08 6.25 4.44
N GLY A 105 -1.18 6.57 5.12
CA GLY A 105 -2.00 5.50 5.67
C GLY A 105 -2.03 5.32 7.17
N PHE A 106 -2.44 6.35 7.94
CA PHE A 106 -3.11 6.09 9.21
C PHE A 106 -4.28 7.06 9.43
N SER A 107 -5.29 6.94 8.57
CA SER A 107 -6.61 7.58 8.73
C SER A 107 -7.48 6.65 9.57
N GLY A 108 -7.29 6.65 10.90
CA GLY A 108 -8.03 5.72 11.75
C GLY A 108 -8.28 6.15 13.20
N PHE A 109 -7.92 7.38 13.59
CA PHE A 109 -8.20 7.83 14.96
C PHE A 109 -8.68 9.29 15.05
N GLY A 110 -9.68 9.61 14.24
CA GLY A 110 -10.42 10.87 14.31
C GLY A 110 -11.85 10.63 14.80
N GLY A 111 -12.05 10.39 16.11
CA GLY A 111 -13.38 10.10 16.62
C GLY A 111 -13.58 10.26 18.11
N PHE A 112 -13.02 11.31 18.70
CA PHE A 112 -13.40 11.73 20.06
C PHE A 112 -13.94 13.17 20.04
N GLY A 113 -15.04 13.35 19.33
CA GLY A 113 -15.86 14.57 19.35
C GLY A 113 -17.28 14.17 19.73
N GLY A 114 -17.66 14.48 20.98
CA GLY A 114 -18.99 14.21 21.50
C GLY A 114 -20.06 14.94 20.68
N GLY A 115 -20.95 14.16 20.13
CA GLY A 115 -22.22 14.58 19.59
C GLY A 115 -23.16 13.39 19.72
N GLY A 116 -24.24 13.53 20.51
CA GLY A 116 -25.27 12.51 20.70
C GLY A 116 -25.87 12.04 19.38
N GLY A 117 -25.22 11.09 18.72
CA GLY A 117 -25.70 10.43 17.51
C GLY A 117 -26.60 9.29 17.88
N ARG A 118 -27.86 9.33 17.46
CA ARG A 118 -28.81 8.23 17.35
C ARG A 118 -28.04 6.97 17.03
N GLY A 119 -28.15 5.94 17.87
CA GLY A 119 -27.43 4.68 17.76
C GLY A 119 -27.32 4.21 16.31
N SER A 120 -26.14 4.29 15.76
CA SER A 120 -25.84 3.83 14.41
C SER A 120 -26.23 2.35 14.34
N ARG A 121 -27.22 2.01 13.52
CA ARG A 121 -27.59 0.63 13.23
C ARG A 121 -26.31 -0.09 12.81
N ARG A 122 -25.99 -1.19 13.48
CA ARG A 122 -24.89 -2.07 13.07
C ARG A 122 -25.17 -2.53 11.65
N VAL A 123 -24.38 -2.05 10.71
CA VAL A 123 -24.43 -2.51 9.33
C VAL A 123 -23.63 -3.81 9.26
N ASN A 124 -24.29 -4.91 8.88
CA ASN A 124 -23.63 -6.18 8.65
C ASN A 124 -22.71 -6.06 7.43
N ARG A 125 -21.40 -6.07 7.62
CA ARG A 125 -20.45 -6.04 6.51
C ARG A 125 -20.09 -7.47 6.10
N GLY A 126 -20.14 -7.75 4.80
CA GLY A 126 -19.65 -8.99 4.23
C GLY A 126 -18.14 -9.10 4.31
N SER A 127 -17.62 -10.31 4.28
CA SER A 127 -16.19 -10.57 4.29
C SER A 127 -15.57 -10.27 2.92
N ASN A 128 -14.30 -9.88 2.94
CA ASN A 128 -13.52 -9.72 1.72
C ASN A 128 -13.22 -11.07 1.09
N ILE A 129 -13.09 -11.08 -0.23
CA ILE A 129 -12.69 -12.26 -1.02
C ILE A 129 -11.32 -11.99 -1.61
N ARG A 130 -10.45 -12.99 -1.60
CA ARG A 130 -9.14 -12.92 -2.25
C ARG A 130 -9.11 -13.90 -3.43
N VAL A 131 -8.70 -13.41 -4.60
CA VAL A 131 -8.51 -14.20 -5.83
C VAL A 131 -7.12 -13.94 -6.38
N LYS A 132 -6.50 -14.95 -6.96
CA LYS A 132 -5.26 -14.83 -7.72
C LYS A 132 -5.61 -14.72 -9.20
N VAL A 133 -4.98 -13.80 -9.90
CA VAL A 133 -5.12 -13.63 -11.35
C VAL A 133 -3.74 -13.72 -11.98
N LYS A 134 -3.60 -14.69 -12.87
CA LYS A 134 -2.39 -14.89 -13.66
C LYS A 134 -2.33 -13.90 -14.82
N MET A 135 -1.15 -13.31 -15.00
CA MET A 135 -0.87 -12.29 -15.99
C MET A 135 0.33 -12.69 -16.83
N THR A 136 0.18 -12.69 -18.13
CA THR A 136 1.31 -12.82 -19.06
C THR A 136 2.09 -11.51 -19.10
N LEU A 137 3.36 -11.56 -19.51
CA LEU A 137 4.18 -10.35 -19.69
C LEU A 137 3.54 -9.32 -20.65
N ALA A 138 2.82 -9.82 -21.68
CA ALA A 138 2.04 -8.97 -22.59
C ALA A 138 0.87 -8.27 -21.90
N ASP A 139 0.15 -8.97 -21.03
CA ASP A 139 -0.93 -8.39 -20.22
C ASP A 139 -0.38 -7.31 -19.28
N VAL A 140 0.81 -7.54 -18.69
CA VAL A 140 1.47 -6.60 -17.79
C VAL A 140 1.87 -5.32 -18.51
N VAL A 141 2.40 -5.43 -19.74
CA VAL A 141 2.84 -4.25 -20.51
C VAL A 141 1.66 -3.42 -21.02
N ASN A 142 0.59 -4.07 -21.47
CA ASN A 142 -0.54 -3.38 -22.12
C ASN A 142 -1.69 -3.03 -21.16
N GLY A 143 -1.72 -3.66 -19.97
CA GLY A 143 -2.91 -3.68 -19.14
C GLY A 143 -3.99 -4.58 -19.76
N VAL A 144 -4.92 -5.04 -18.96
CA VAL A 144 -5.95 -5.97 -19.44
C VAL A 144 -7.26 -5.82 -18.67
N GLU A 145 -8.36 -6.03 -19.39
CA GLU A 145 -9.68 -6.19 -18.80
C GLU A 145 -10.04 -7.69 -18.80
N LYS A 146 -10.07 -8.29 -17.61
CA LYS A 146 -10.41 -9.71 -17.43
C LYS A 146 -11.76 -9.88 -16.75
N LYS A 147 -12.58 -10.81 -17.24
CA LYS A 147 -13.81 -11.22 -16.57
C LYS A 147 -13.52 -12.47 -15.76
N ILE A 148 -13.74 -12.39 -14.46
CA ILE A 148 -13.56 -13.52 -13.55
C ILE A 148 -14.90 -13.96 -12.98
N LYS A 149 -15.10 -15.26 -12.87
CA LYS A 149 -16.26 -15.86 -12.23
C LYS A 149 -15.89 -16.25 -10.80
N VAL A 150 -16.56 -15.63 -9.83
CA VAL A 150 -16.25 -15.82 -8.41
C VAL A 150 -17.48 -16.34 -7.69
N LYS A 151 -17.31 -17.43 -6.95
CA LYS A 151 -18.36 -17.98 -6.12
C LYS A 151 -18.40 -17.24 -4.78
N LYS A 152 -19.46 -16.46 -4.55
CA LYS A 152 -19.59 -15.59 -3.38
C LYS A 152 -21.01 -15.52 -2.84
N PHE A 153 -21.16 -14.96 -1.65
CA PHE A 153 -22.48 -14.60 -1.13
C PHE A 153 -22.99 -13.34 -1.83
N ILE A 154 -24.16 -13.45 -2.44
CA ILE A 154 -24.89 -12.35 -3.09
C ILE A 154 -26.22 -12.14 -2.37
N SER A 155 -26.86 -10.98 -2.59
CA SER A 155 -28.20 -10.72 -2.09
C SER A 155 -29.19 -11.75 -2.64
N CYS A 156 -29.97 -12.33 -1.75
CA CYS A 156 -31.01 -13.26 -2.11
C CYS A 156 -32.07 -12.57 -2.96
N LYS A 157 -32.24 -12.98 -4.22
CA LYS A 157 -33.18 -12.36 -5.18
C LYS A 157 -34.63 -12.40 -4.69
N PRO A 158 -35.19 -13.55 -4.19
CA PRO A 158 -36.59 -13.65 -3.77
C PRO A 158 -36.98 -12.68 -2.64
N CYS A 159 -36.08 -12.40 -1.69
CA CYS A 159 -36.36 -11.46 -0.59
C CYS A 159 -35.62 -10.13 -0.71
N SER A 160 -34.93 -9.88 -1.83
CA SER A 160 -34.11 -8.68 -2.05
C SER A 160 -33.16 -8.36 -0.89
N GLY A 161 -32.56 -9.41 -0.31
CA GLY A 161 -31.58 -9.28 0.77
C GLY A 161 -32.17 -9.11 2.16
N SER A 162 -33.47 -9.01 2.35
CA SER A 162 -34.11 -8.76 3.65
C SER A 162 -34.10 -9.99 4.59
N GLY A 163 -34.09 -11.17 4.03
CA GLY A 163 -34.23 -12.43 4.76
C GLY A 163 -35.68 -12.82 5.08
N ALA A 164 -36.63 -11.91 4.90
CA ALA A 164 -38.06 -12.18 5.19
C ALA A 164 -38.86 -12.47 3.93
N GLU A 165 -39.79 -13.37 3.98
CA GLU A 165 -40.76 -13.62 2.91
C GLU A 165 -41.76 -12.44 2.84
N GLY A 166 -42.05 -11.95 1.65
CA GLY A 166 -42.94 -10.79 1.46
C GLY A 166 -42.34 -9.43 1.82
N GLY A 167 -41.00 -9.32 1.91
CA GLY A 167 -40.30 -8.04 2.13
C GLY A 167 -40.57 -7.44 3.51
N SER A 168 -41.06 -6.18 3.57
CA SER A 168 -41.28 -5.47 4.84
C SER A 168 -42.39 -6.09 5.73
N GLY A 169 -43.32 -6.82 5.16
CA GLY A 169 -44.41 -7.46 5.89
C GLY A 169 -43.99 -8.69 6.73
N GLY A 170 -42.83 -9.25 6.48
CA GLY A 170 -42.30 -10.41 7.21
C GLY A 170 -41.55 -10.09 8.50
N PHE A 171 -41.61 -8.82 8.98
CA PHE A 171 -40.93 -8.37 10.20
C PHE A 171 -41.94 -7.94 11.27
N THR A 172 -41.69 -8.30 12.53
CA THR A 172 -42.35 -7.71 13.69
C THR A 172 -41.35 -6.96 14.56
N THR A 173 -41.83 -5.96 15.28
CA THR A 173 -41.00 -5.21 16.23
C THR A 173 -40.56 -6.15 17.36
N CYS A 174 -39.30 -6.09 17.75
CA CYS A 174 -38.75 -6.91 18.81
C CYS A 174 -39.40 -6.55 20.16
N ASP A 175 -40.06 -7.47 20.81
CA ASP A 175 -40.76 -7.25 22.09
C ASP A 175 -39.79 -6.93 23.23
N THR A 176 -38.59 -7.46 23.20
CA THR A 176 -37.56 -7.25 24.24
C THR A 176 -37.02 -5.82 24.28
N CYS A 177 -36.73 -5.25 23.12
CA CYS A 177 -36.16 -3.89 23.00
C CYS A 177 -37.13 -2.86 22.43
N LYS A 178 -38.35 -3.26 22.09
CA LYS A 178 -39.41 -2.42 21.50
C LYS A 178 -38.94 -1.58 20.30
N GLY A 179 -38.07 -2.19 19.50
CA GLY A 179 -37.50 -1.54 18.32
C GLY A 179 -36.16 -0.79 18.53
N ALA A 180 -35.71 -0.63 19.77
CA ALA A 180 -34.47 0.13 20.08
C ALA A 180 -33.17 -0.59 19.67
N GLY A 181 -33.20 -1.92 19.51
CA GLY A 181 -32.03 -2.74 19.20
C GLY A 181 -31.06 -2.95 20.36
N GLN A 182 -31.26 -2.23 21.46
CA GLN A 182 -30.41 -2.28 22.65
C GLN A 182 -31.27 -2.46 23.91
N VAL A 183 -30.68 -3.04 24.93
CA VAL A 183 -31.31 -3.19 26.26
C VAL A 183 -30.34 -2.64 27.30
N ASN A 184 -30.89 -1.91 28.27
CA ASN A 184 -30.11 -1.40 29.38
C ASN A 184 -29.92 -2.49 30.41
N ARG A 185 -28.70 -2.84 30.75
CA ARG A 185 -28.34 -3.72 31.85
C ARG A 185 -27.81 -2.89 33.00
N ILE A 186 -28.37 -3.13 34.19
CA ILE A 186 -27.85 -2.56 35.42
C ILE A 186 -26.87 -3.59 36.00
N THR A 187 -25.61 -3.19 36.10
CA THR A 187 -24.53 -3.99 36.67
C THR A 187 -24.12 -3.35 38.01
N ASN A 188 -24.20 -4.09 39.08
CA ASN A 188 -23.74 -3.65 40.40
C ASN A 188 -22.20 -3.78 40.42
N THR A 189 -21.53 -2.68 40.55
CA THR A 189 -20.06 -2.61 40.72
C THR A 189 -19.75 -2.12 42.14
N PHE A 190 -18.51 -2.26 42.59
CA PHE A 190 -18.08 -1.77 43.90
C PHE A 190 -18.21 -0.24 44.07
N LEU A 191 -18.36 0.49 42.96
CA LEU A 191 -18.57 1.95 42.90
C LEU A 191 -20.06 2.34 42.80
N GLY A 192 -21.00 1.33 42.86
CA GLY A 192 -22.42 1.57 42.70
C GLY A 192 -23.04 0.90 41.49
N GLN A 193 -24.30 1.24 41.21
CA GLN A 193 -25.04 0.72 40.07
C GLN A 193 -24.65 1.44 38.81
N MET A 194 -24.09 0.71 37.86
CA MET A 194 -23.79 1.21 36.51
C MET A 194 -24.81 0.70 35.50
N GLN A 195 -25.41 1.62 34.75
CA GLN A 195 -26.32 1.29 33.67
C GLN A 195 -25.52 1.25 32.35
N THR A 196 -25.43 0.06 31.76
CA THR A 196 -24.72 -0.13 30.47
C THR A 196 -25.73 -0.56 29.39
N ALA A 197 -25.67 0.11 28.23
CA ALA A 197 -26.42 -0.32 27.06
C ALA A 197 -25.75 -1.54 26.41
N SER A 198 -26.47 -2.64 26.28
CA SER A 198 -26.00 -3.84 25.60
C SER A 198 -26.88 -4.16 24.39
N THR A 199 -26.31 -4.81 23.38
CA THR A 199 -27.05 -5.27 22.21
C THR A 199 -28.19 -6.20 22.65
N CYS A 200 -29.40 -6.00 22.13
CA CYS A 200 -30.54 -6.83 22.46
C CYS A 200 -30.29 -8.30 22.05
N PRO A 201 -30.31 -9.26 22.98
CA PRO A 201 -29.99 -10.65 22.67
C PRO A 201 -31.01 -11.31 21.74
N THR A 202 -32.28 -10.84 21.75
CA THR A 202 -33.38 -11.42 20.98
C THR A 202 -33.30 -11.05 19.49
N CYS A 203 -33.00 -9.79 19.15
CA CYS A 203 -32.93 -9.32 17.76
C CYS A 203 -31.49 -9.07 17.25
N GLY A 204 -30.47 -9.28 18.09
CA GLY A 204 -29.07 -9.08 17.73
C GLY A 204 -28.71 -7.63 17.37
N GLY A 205 -29.56 -6.67 17.75
CA GLY A 205 -29.37 -5.24 17.44
C GLY A 205 -30.27 -4.69 16.33
N ASP A 206 -31.00 -5.55 15.59
CA ASP A 206 -31.81 -5.14 14.43
C ASP A 206 -33.13 -4.41 14.85
N GLY A 207 -33.55 -4.53 16.09
CA GLY A 207 -34.80 -3.96 16.59
C GLY A 207 -36.05 -4.63 16.06
N LYS A 208 -35.94 -5.55 15.10
CA LYS A 208 -37.02 -6.31 14.45
C LYS A 208 -36.69 -7.79 14.44
N ILE A 209 -37.72 -8.64 14.40
CA ILE A 209 -37.62 -10.09 14.32
C ILE A 209 -38.30 -10.54 13.03
N ILE A 210 -37.68 -11.49 12.32
CA ILE A 210 -38.26 -12.09 11.12
C ILE A 210 -39.33 -13.09 11.58
N THR A 211 -40.57 -12.87 11.19
CA THR A 211 -41.67 -13.75 11.47
C THR A 211 -41.73 -14.88 10.43
N ASN A 212 -41.68 -14.53 9.17
CA ASN A 212 -41.69 -15.47 8.06
C ASN A 212 -40.33 -15.44 7.37
N LYS A 213 -39.55 -16.50 7.53
CA LYS A 213 -38.21 -16.60 6.91
C LYS A 213 -38.34 -16.91 5.43
N CYS A 214 -37.56 -16.24 4.60
CA CYS A 214 -37.45 -16.53 3.17
C CYS A 214 -36.94 -17.97 2.97
N ASN A 215 -37.67 -18.79 2.21
CA ASN A 215 -37.34 -20.19 1.95
C ASN A 215 -36.00 -20.40 1.23
N SER A 216 -35.57 -19.44 0.42
CA SER A 216 -34.31 -19.55 -0.36
C SER A 216 -33.04 -19.24 0.44
N CYS A 217 -33.12 -18.35 1.44
CA CYS A 217 -31.96 -17.95 2.26
C CYS A 217 -32.13 -18.25 3.76
N HIS A 218 -33.22 -18.83 4.16
CA HIS A 218 -33.55 -19.26 5.54
C HIS A 218 -33.43 -18.13 6.60
N GLY A 219 -33.59 -16.86 6.14
CA GLY A 219 -33.54 -15.70 7.03
C GLY A 219 -32.23 -14.91 6.96
N ASP A 220 -31.23 -15.37 6.25
CA ASP A 220 -29.93 -14.69 6.16
C ASP A 220 -29.90 -13.53 5.17
N GLY A 221 -30.83 -13.52 4.20
CA GLY A 221 -30.89 -12.50 3.16
C GLY A 221 -29.80 -12.64 2.09
N ILE A 222 -28.91 -13.61 2.21
CA ILE A 222 -27.80 -13.87 1.26
C ILE A 222 -27.82 -15.33 0.82
N VAL A 223 -27.36 -15.58 -0.40
CA VAL A 223 -27.21 -16.93 -0.97
C VAL A 223 -25.85 -17.03 -1.64
N LYS A 224 -25.30 -18.23 -1.70
CA LYS A 224 -24.03 -18.48 -2.40
C LYS A 224 -24.33 -18.73 -3.87
N ASP A 225 -23.78 -17.90 -4.74
CA ASP A 225 -23.98 -17.98 -6.19
C ASP A 225 -22.71 -17.53 -6.93
N ASP A 226 -22.65 -17.83 -8.20
CA ASP A 226 -21.56 -17.41 -9.08
C ASP A 226 -21.82 -15.97 -9.60
N ASP A 227 -20.89 -15.08 -9.38
CA ASP A 227 -20.92 -13.72 -9.89
C ASP A 227 -19.76 -13.46 -10.84
N THR A 228 -20.05 -12.83 -11.97
CA THR A 228 -19.05 -12.46 -12.97
C THR A 228 -18.64 -11.02 -12.74
N ILE A 229 -17.36 -10.82 -12.44
CA ILE A 229 -16.79 -9.51 -12.11
C ILE A 229 -15.82 -9.11 -13.20
N GLU A 230 -15.99 -7.92 -13.75
CA GLU A 230 -15.05 -7.31 -14.68
C GLU A 230 -13.94 -6.62 -13.88
N LEU A 231 -12.70 -7.00 -14.15
CA LEU A 231 -11.50 -6.46 -13.55
C LEU A 231 -10.74 -5.66 -14.59
N LYS A 232 -10.46 -4.42 -14.28
CA LYS A 232 -9.56 -3.59 -15.06
C LYS A 232 -8.22 -3.51 -14.35
N ILE A 233 -7.23 -4.18 -14.91
CA ILE A 233 -5.88 -4.26 -14.37
C ILE A 233 -5.01 -3.27 -15.16
N PRO A 234 -4.42 -2.26 -14.50
CA PRO A 234 -3.56 -1.30 -15.19
C PRO A 234 -2.28 -1.94 -15.68
N ALA A 235 -1.65 -1.30 -16.66
CA ALA A 235 -0.32 -1.69 -17.12
C ALA A 235 0.74 -1.46 -16.03
N GLY A 236 1.82 -2.24 -16.06
CA GLY A 236 2.95 -2.09 -15.16
C GLY A 236 2.84 -2.82 -13.83
N VAL A 237 1.74 -3.53 -13.55
CA VAL A 237 1.59 -4.27 -12.29
C VAL A 237 2.74 -5.26 -12.08
N GLU A 238 3.09 -5.48 -10.81
CA GLU A 238 4.16 -6.40 -10.42
C GLU A 238 3.60 -7.66 -9.76
N ASP A 239 4.39 -8.72 -9.80
CA ASP A 239 4.06 -9.95 -9.08
C ASP A 239 3.84 -9.69 -7.60
N GLY A 240 2.80 -10.28 -7.02
CA GLY A 240 2.42 -10.08 -5.63
C GLY A 240 1.64 -8.79 -5.35
N MET A 241 1.49 -7.86 -6.29
CA MET A 241 0.64 -6.68 -6.11
C MET A 241 -0.81 -7.07 -5.86
N GLN A 242 -1.49 -6.29 -5.02
CA GLN A 242 -2.89 -6.49 -4.67
C GLN A 242 -3.73 -5.31 -5.12
N LEU A 243 -4.77 -5.59 -5.91
CA LEU A 243 -5.76 -4.62 -6.33
C LEU A 243 -7.02 -4.84 -5.50
N SER A 244 -7.56 -3.78 -4.90
CA SER A 244 -8.81 -3.81 -4.17
C SER A 244 -9.96 -3.27 -5.02
N VAL A 245 -10.99 -4.09 -5.21
CA VAL A 245 -12.21 -3.69 -5.91
C VAL A 245 -13.33 -3.59 -4.88
N SER A 246 -13.69 -2.36 -4.55
CA SER A 246 -14.66 -2.07 -3.48
C SER A 246 -16.05 -2.64 -3.79
N GLY A 247 -16.69 -3.22 -2.78
CA GLY A 247 -18.06 -3.74 -2.86
C GLY A 247 -18.23 -4.99 -3.73
N LYS A 248 -17.15 -5.64 -4.15
CA LYS A 248 -17.20 -6.86 -4.98
C LYS A 248 -16.91 -8.14 -4.19
N GLY A 249 -16.74 -8.05 -2.88
CA GLY A 249 -16.61 -9.18 -1.97
C GLY A 249 -17.95 -9.87 -1.65
N ASN A 250 -18.00 -10.61 -0.55
CA ASN A 250 -19.23 -11.21 -0.07
C ASN A 250 -20.22 -10.16 0.39
N MET A 251 -21.51 -10.40 0.13
CA MET A 251 -22.57 -9.55 0.65
C MET A 251 -22.76 -9.75 2.13
N GLY A 252 -23.01 -8.68 2.88
CA GLY A 252 -23.39 -8.76 4.28
C GLY A 252 -24.84 -9.25 4.44
N ALA A 253 -25.09 -10.02 5.49
CA ALA A 253 -26.42 -10.53 5.78
C ALA A 253 -27.46 -9.41 6.03
N ARG A 254 -28.70 -9.65 5.68
CA ARG A 254 -29.86 -8.77 5.97
C ARG A 254 -29.67 -7.34 5.50
N ASN A 255 -29.53 -7.17 4.19
CA ASN A 255 -29.26 -5.87 3.55
C ASN A 255 -27.97 -5.19 4.08
N GLY A 256 -26.99 -5.98 4.47
CA GLY A 256 -25.67 -5.51 4.85
C GLY A 256 -24.89 -4.93 3.66
N VAL A 257 -23.73 -4.41 3.94
CA VAL A 257 -22.81 -3.87 2.93
C VAL A 257 -21.87 -4.98 2.45
N ALA A 258 -21.58 -5.03 1.16
CA ALA A 258 -20.62 -5.97 0.62
C ALA A 258 -19.18 -5.65 1.10
N GLY A 259 -18.40 -6.69 1.27
CA GLY A 259 -16.95 -6.56 1.43
C GLY A 259 -16.26 -6.23 0.12
N ASP A 260 -14.95 -6.27 0.11
CA ASP A 260 -14.13 -5.94 -1.05
C ASP A 260 -13.56 -7.22 -1.68
N LEU A 261 -13.29 -7.16 -2.99
CA LEU A 261 -12.55 -8.19 -3.70
C LEU A 261 -11.08 -7.77 -3.77
N ILE A 262 -10.21 -8.59 -3.21
CA ILE A 262 -8.76 -8.42 -3.26
C ILE A 262 -8.22 -9.34 -4.36
N VAL A 263 -7.68 -8.73 -5.40
CA VAL A 263 -7.08 -9.43 -6.54
C VAL A 263 -5.57 -9.43 -6.35
N ALA A 264 -4.98 -10.59 -6.14
CA ALA A 264 -3.53 -10.78 -6.10
C ALA A 264 -3.04 -11.10 -7.51
N ILE A 265 -2.09 -10.31 -8.01
CA ILE A 265 -1.46 -10.52 -9.30
C ILE A 265 -0.39 -11.61 -9.16
N GLU A 266 -0.37 -12.54 -10.11
CA GLU A 266 0.66 -13.56 -10.23
C GLU A 266 1.19 -13.50 -11.68
N GLU A 267 2.46 -13.12 -11.84
CA GLU A 267 3.08 -13.01 -13.16
C GLU A 267 3.51 -14.38 -13.65
N GLU A 268 3.12 -14.75 -14.88
CA GLU A 268 3.58 -15.97 -15.53
C GLU A 268 4.95 -15.76 -16.16
N GLU A 269 5.87 -16.70 -15.90
CA GLU A 269 7.19 -16.67 -16.52
C GLU A 269 7.07 -16.73 -18.05
N HIS A 270 7.81 -15.85 -18.74
CA HIS A 270 7.89 -15.86 -20.19
C HIS A 270 9.08 -16.72 -20.64
N GLU A 271 8.92 -17.49 -21.73
CA GLU A 271 9.91 -18.48 -22.18
C GLU A 271 11.31 -17.91 -22.44
N VAL A 272 11.40 -16.70 -22.98
CA VAL A 272 12.67 -16.11 -23.44
C VAL A 272 12.94 -14.70 -22.88
N LEU A 273 11.93 -14.00 -22.39
CA LEU A 273 12.06 -12.66 -21.84
C LEU A 273 11.99 -12.72 -20.30
N LYS A 274 12.91 -12.05 -19.62
CA LYS A 274 12.93 -11.98 -18.16
C LYS A 274 12.69 -10.55 -17.71
N ARG A 275 11.87 -10.40 -16.68
CA ARG A 275 11.63 -9.11 -16.07
C ARG A 275 12.72 -8.76 -15.07
N ASP A 276 13.16 -7.51 -15.09
CA ASP A 276 14.05 -6.89 -14.08
C ASP A 276 13.50 -5.49 -13.73
N GLY A 277 12.65 -5.43 -12.72
CA GLY A 277 11.89 -4.22 -12.40
C GLY A 277 11.01 -3.78 -13.58
N ASN A 278 11.27 -2.58 -14.11
CA ASN A 278 10.59 -2.06 -15.31
C ASN A 278 11.32 -2.42 -16.62
N ASN A 279 12.49 -3.04 -16.54
CA ASN A 279 13.23 -3.46 -17.71
C ASN A 279 12.93 -4.92 -18.05
N ILE A 280 13.23 -5.27 -19.31
CA ILE A 280 13.12 -6.62 -19.83
C ILE A 280 14.50 -7.06 -20.27
N LEU A 281 14.92 -8.23 -19.84
CA LEU A 281 16.20 -8.83 -20.20
C LEU A 281 15.96 -9.90 -21.27
N TYR A 282 16.82 -9.91 -22.26
CA TYR A 282 16.84 -10.90 -23.32
C TYR A 282 18.27 -11.32 -23.65
N ASP A 283 18.55 -12.63 -23.64
CA ASP A 283 19.83 -13.18 -24.03
C ASP A 283 19.82 -13.53 -25.53
N LEU A 284 20.54 -12.77 -26.32
CA LEU A 284 20.72 -12.99 -27.75
C LEU A 284 21.99 -13.79 -27.97
N TYR A 285 21.88 -14.91 -28.67
CA TYR A 285 23.02 -15.70 -29.11
C TYR A 285 23.27 -15.48 -30.60
N ILE A 286 24.47 -15.00 -30.93
CA ILE A 286 24.92 -14.81 -32.32
C ILE A 286 26.11 -15.72 -32.61
N PRO A 287 26.24 -16.27 -33.84
CA PRO A 287 27.41 -17.04 -34.22
C PRO A 287 28.67 -16.16 -34.29
N PHE A 288 29.82 -16.75 -34.01
CA PHE A 288 31.12 -16.06 -34.00
C PHE A 288 31.42 -15.26 -35.28
N PRO A 289 31.16 -15.79 -36.53
CA PRO A 289 31.35 -15.01 -37.75
C PRO A 289 30.53 -13.72 -37.81
N ASP A 290 29.28 -13.75 -37.32
CA ASP A 290 28.39 -12.60 -37.31
C ASP A 290 28.86 -11.54 -36.28
N ALA A 291 29.46 -11.98 -35.18
CA ALA A 291 30.07 -11.05 -34.22
C ALA A 291 31.26 -10.29 -34.80
N ILE A 292 32.04 -10.92 -35.66
CA ILE A 292 33.21 -10.29 -36.32
C ILE A 292 32.77 -9.40 -37.47
N LEU A 293 31.92 -9.89 -38.37
CA LEU A 293 31.53 -9.21 -39.58
C LEU A 293 30.44 -8.14 -39.36
N GLY A 294 29.71 -8.23 -38.27
CA GLY A 294 28.51 -7.48 -38.03
C GLY A 294 27.31 -8.07 -38.76
N THR A 295 26.14 -7.90 -38.22
CA THR A 295 24.91 -8.49 -38.77
C THR A 295 23.68 -7.69 -38.33
N GLU A 296 22.54 -7.94 -38.98
CA GLU A 296 21.23 -7.46 -38.52
C GLU A 296 20.44 -8.64 -37.95
N VAL A 297 20.04 -8.53 -36.73
CA VAL A 297 19.27 -9.58 -36.02
C VAL A 297 17.91 -9.07 -35.62
N THR A 298 16.91 -9.94 -35.75
CA THR A 298 15.58 -9.64 -35.25
C THR A 298 15.39 -10.27 -33.87
N VAL A 299 15.13 -9.43 -32.86
CA VAL A 299 14.89 -9.87 -31.47
C VAL A 299 13.43 -9.77 -31.11
N PRO A 300 12.91 -10.69 -30.28
CA PRO A 300 11.56 -10.60 -29.75
C PRO A 300 11.46 -9.42 -28.77
N THR A 301 10.32 -8.76 -28.80
CA THR A 301 9.90 -7.77 -27.79
C THR A 301 8.53 -8.18 -27.28
N VAL A 302 8.06 -7.64 -26.16
CA VAL A 302 6.73 -8.02 -25.63
C VAL A 302 5.61 -7.78 -26.64
N ASN A 303 5.69 -6.70 -27.39
CA ASN A 303 4.64 -6.33 -28.37
C ASN A 303 5.02 -6.61 -29.82
N GLY A 304 5.92 -7.58 -30.07
CA GLY A 304 6.31 -7.95 -31.41
C GLY A 304 7.80 -8.24 -31.59
N LYS A 305 8.43 -7.67 -32.62
CA LYS A 305 9.82 -7.88 -32.96
C LYS A 305 10.52 -6.57 -33.29
N ALA A 306 11.80 -6.45 -32.93
CA ALA A 306 12.64 -5.32 -33.27
C ALA A 306 13.88 -5.80 -34.05
N LYS A 307 14.26 -5.08 -35.09
CA LYS A 307 15.54 -5.28 -35.79
C LYS A 307 16.62 -4.49 -35.09
N ILE A 308 17.73 -5.12 -34.79
CA ILE A 308 18.91 -4.50 -34.20
C ILE A 308 20.12 -4.75 -35.11
N LYS A 309 20.98 -3.77 -35.19
CA LYS A 309 22.25 -3.90 -35.91
C LYS A 309 23.34 -4.24 -34.90
N ILE A 310 24.09 -5.27 -35.19
CA ILE A 310 25.28 -5.69 -34.46
C ILE A 310 26.48 -5.15 -35.22
N ASP A 311 27.26 -4.29 -34.59
CA ASP A 311 28.45 -3.72 -35.23
C ASP A 311 29.55 -4.77 -35.35
N PRO A 312 30.43 -4.67 -36.39
CA PRO A 312 31.56 -5.57 -36.50
C PRO A 312 32.48 -5.49 -35.27
N GLY A 313 33.01 -6.66 -34.87
CA GLY A 313 33.88 -6.76 -33.69
C GLY A 313 33.15 -6.70 -32.34
N THR A 314 31.86 -6.90 -32.35
CA THR A 314 31.07 -6.91 -31.07
C THR A 314 31.50 -8.05 -30.17
N GLN A 315 31.93 -7.69 -28.95
CA GLN A 315 32.35 -8.63 -27.90
C GLN A 315 31.16 -9.28 -27.21
N GLY A 316 31.35 -10.52 -26.73
CA GLY A 316 30.38 -11.20 -25.87
C GLY A 316 30.16 -10.46 -24.54
N GLY A 317 28.91 -10.40 -24.09
CA GLY A 317 28.53 -9.65 -22.89
C GLY A 317 28.22 -8.17 -23.14
N LYS A 318 28.27 -7.68 -24.39
CA LYS A 318 27.80 -6.34 -24.75
C LYS A 318 26.30 -6.25 -24.58
N VAL A 319 25.83 -5.26 -23.86
CA VAL A 319 24.40 -5.03 -23.64
C VAL A 319 23.89 -3.92 -24.56
N LEU A 320 22.92 -4.25 -25.42
CA LEU A 320 22.23 -3.30 -26.27
C LEU A 320 20.92 -2.88 -25.66
N ARG A 321 20.64 -1.58 -25.62
CA ARG A 321 19.46 -1.01 -24.99
C ARG A 321 18.42 -0.60 -26.03
N LEU A 322 17.26 -1.21 -25.98
CA LEU A 322 16.10 -0.82 -26.77
C LEU A 322 15.20 0.08 -25.90
N ARG A 323 15.24 1.38 -26.17
CA ARG A 323 14.51 2.37 -25.38
C ARG A 323 13.00 2.19 -25.49
N ASN A 324 12.30 2.36 -24.35
CA ASN A 324 10.83 2.30 -24.25
C ASN A 324 10.25 0.95 -24.75
N LYS A 325 11.02 -0.13 -24.64
CA LYS A 325 10.55 -1.51 -24.97
C LYS A 325 10.42 -2.39 -23.73
N GLY A 326 10.51 -1.81 -22.56
CA GLY A 326 10.27 -2.46 -21.27
C GLY A 326 8.81 -2.33 -20.80
N ILE A 327 8.62 -2.36 -19.49
CA ILE A 327 7.33 -2.33 -18.80
C ILE A 327 7.02 -0.88 -18.39
N PRO A 328 5.79 -0.39 -18.60
CA PRO A 328 5.40 0.92 -18.12
C PRO A 328 5.32 0.93 -16.58
N GLU A 329 5.54 2.08 -15.99
CA GLU A 329 5.40 2.31 -14.56
C GLU A 329 3.91 2.40 -14.19
N VAL A 330 3.50 1.72 -13.11
CA VAL A 330 2.11 1.80 -12.61
C VAL A 330 1.80 3.24 -12.21
N ASN A 331 0.76 3.82 -12.81
CA ASN A 331 0.36 5.21 -12.60
C ASN A 331 1.44 6.26 -12.93
N GLY A 332 2.50 5.87 -13.63
CA GLY A 332 3.59 6.74 -14.08
C GLY A 332 3.56 6.96 -15.59
N TYR A 333 4.48 7.82 -16.07
CA TYR A 333 4.63 8.14 -17.50
C TYR A 333 5.88 7.48 -18.11
N ARG A 334 6.68 6.82 -17.31
CA ARG A 334 7.93 6.20 -17.77
C ARG A 334 7.67 4.77 -18.20
N THR A 335 8.31 4.38 -19.29
CA THR A 335 8.40 2.99 -19.72
C THR A 335 9.86 2.56 -19.61
N GLY A 336 10.08 1.40 -19.05
CA GLY A 336 11.41 0.79 -18.99
C GLY A 336 11.95 0.45 -20.37
N ASP A 337 13.11 -0.13 -20.41
CA ASP A 337 13.82 -0.50 -21.63
C ASP A 337 13.97 -2.01 -21.72
N GLN A 338 14.19 -2.49 -22.94
CA GLN A 338 14.64 -3.88 -23.14
C GLN A 338 16.15 -3.90 -23.29
N MET A 339 16.80 -4.69 -22.44
CA MET A 339 18.25 -4.91 -22.44
C MET A 339 18.53 -6.25 -23.14
N VAL A 340 19.23 -6.16 -24.24
CA VAL A 340 19.62 -7.32 -25.03
C VAL A 340 21.09 -7.63 -24.75
N ASN A 341 21.34 -8.73 -24.05
CA ASN A 341 22.68 -9.20 -23.76
C ASN A 341 23.16 -10.05 -24.93
N VAL A 342 24.23 -9.61 -25.60
CA VAL A 342 24.80 -10.29 -26.76
C VAL A 342 25.78 -11.35 -26.30
N ASN A 343 25.45 -12.60 -26.55
CA ASN A 343 26.31 -13.75 -26.30
C ASN A 343 26.87 -14.30 -27.63
N VAL A 344 28.18 -14.43 -27.72
CA VAL A 344 28.81 -15.03 -28.90
C VAL A 344 28.87 -16.53 -28.73
N TRP A 345 28.21 -17.26 -29.64
CA TRP A 345 28.20 -18.69 -29.65
C TRP A 345 29.43 -19.25 -30.36
N THR A 346 30.21 -20.09 -29.64
CA THR A 346 31.33 -20.84 -30.19
C THR A 346 30.89 -22.29 -30.43
N PRO A 347 31.10 -22.87 -31.64
CA PRO A 347 30.70 -24.26 -31.90
C PRO A 347 31.51 -25.24 -31.06
N GLN A 348 30.85 -26.26 -30.55
CA GLN A 348 31.48 -27.29 -29.72
C GLN A 348 32.16 -28.39 -30.58
N THR A 349 31.71 -28.59 -31.80
CA THR A 349 32.26 -29.58 -32.74
C THR A 349 32.54 -28.91 -34.08
N LEU A 350 33.65 -29.23 -34.70
CA LEU A 350 34.06 -28.73 -36.01
C LEU A 350 34.38 -29.87 -36.96
N SER A 351 34.08 -29.70 -38.24
CA SER A 351 34.58 -30.55 -39.31
C SER A 351 36.08 -30.32 -39.52
N LYS A 352 36.72 -31.19 -40.31
CA LYS A 352 38.14 -31.04 -40.64
C LYS A 352 38.44 -29.69 -41.36
N GLU A 353 37.59 -29.34 -42.29
CA GLU A 353 37.72 -28.10 -43.09
C GLU A 353 37.55 -26.85 -42.21
N GLU A 354 36.57 -26.86 -41.34
CA GLU A 354 36.33 -25.75 -40.40
C GLU A 354 37.49 -25.59 -39.41
N LYS A 355 38.06 -26.71 -38.94
CA LYS A 355 39.21 -26.72 -38.05
C LYS A 355 40.42 -26.09 -38.71
N GLU A 356 40.73 -26.46 -39.98
CA GLU A 356 41.82 -25.87 -40.75
C GLU A 356 41.64 -24.33 -40.97
N MET A 357 40.37 -23.88 -41.19
CA MET A 357 40.09 -22.45 -41.30
C MET A 357 40.33 -21.75 -39.98
N VAL A 358 39.91 -22.29 -38.86
CA VAL A 358 40.11 -21.69 -37.52
C VAL A 358 41.59 -21.69 -37.12
N GLU A 359 42.35 -22.74 -37.51
CA GLU A 359 43.81 -22.80 -37.29
C GLU A 359 44.55 -21.69 -38.07
N LYS A 360 44.15 -21.41 -39.30
CA LYS A 360 44.69 -20.28 -40.09
C LYS A 360 44.35 -18.92 -39.45
N MET A 361 43.13 -18.77 -38.93
CA MET A 361 42.75 -17.53 -38.21
C MET A 361 43.62 -17.30 -36.98
N LYS A 362 44.01 -18.35 -36.25
CA LYS A 362 44.85 -18.28 -35.08
C LYS A 362 46.27 -17.70 -35.37
N GLU A 363 46.76 -17.88 -36.60
CA GLU A 363 48.06 -17.38 -37.01
C GLU A 363 48.02 -15.87 -37.37
N SER A 364 46.84 -15.27 -37.47
CA SER A 364 46.68 -13.88 -37.82
C SER A 364 46.78 -12.99 -36.57
N GLU A 365 47.57 -11.89 -36.66
CA GLU A 365 47.76 -10.89 -35.59
C GLU A 365 46.45 -10.27 -35.11
N ASN A 366 45.46 -10.16 -36.03
CA ASN A 366 44.15 -9.57 -35.69
C ASN A 366 43.32 -10.41 -34.75
N PHE A 367 43.62 -11.71 -34.55
CA PHE A 367 42.97 -12.59 -33.64
C PHE A 367 43.70 -12.70 -32.28
N THR A 368 44.80 -11.98 -32.09
CA THR A 368 45.47 -11.91 -30.80
C THR A 368 44.72 -10.96 -29.89
N PRO A 369 44.34 -11.39 -28.69
CA PRO A 369 43.58 -10.53 -27.76
C PRO A 369 44.38 -9.28 -27.39
N ASN A 370 43.79 -8.10 -27.62
CA ASN A 370 44.35 -6.81 -27.22
C ASN A 370 43.24 -6.00 -26.50
N PRO A 371 42.91 -6.34 -25.25
CA PRO A 371 41.81 -5.70 -24.52
C PRO A 371 42.14 -4.22 -24.24
N THR A 372 41.21 -3.36 -24.55
CA THR A 372 41.25 -1.92 -24.22
C THR A 372 40.61 -1.63 -22.87
N ASP A 373 40.77 -0.39 -22.35
CA ASP A 373 40.09 0.02 -21.10
C ASP A 373 38.58 -0.12 -21.13
N GLN A 374 37.96 -0.15 -22.32
CA GLN A 374 36.52 -0.37 -22.50
C GLN A 374 36.12 -1.84 -22.34
N ASP A 375 37.06 -2.76 -22.49
CA ASP A 375 36.87 -4.21 -22.37
C ASP A 375 37.14 -4.71 -20.94
N LYS A 376 37.18 -3.81 -19.94
CA LYS A 376 37.44 -4.14 -18.53
C LYS A 376 36.48 -5.24 -18.06
N GLY A 377 37.06 -6.21 -17.37
CA GLY A 377 36.34 -7.40 -16.89
C GLY A 377 35.24 -7.05 -15.89
N PHE A 378 34.35 -8.00 -15.67
CA PHE A 378 33.18 -7.89 -14.74
C PHE A 378 33.58 -7.29 -13.37
N PHE A 379 34.71 -7.67 -12.81
CA PHE A 379 35.16 -7.20 -11.49
C PHE A 379 35.58 -5.71 -11.49
N GLU A 380 36.13 -5.19 -12.57
CA GLU A 380 36.46 -3.77 -12.67
C GLU A 380 35.20 -2.91 -12.89
N ARG A 381 34.25 -3.39 -13.69
CA ARG A 381 32.94 -2.74 -13.84
C ARG A 381 32.15 -2.71 -12.53
N MET A 382 32.23 -3.78 -11.73
CA MET A 382 31.64 -3.79 -10.39
C MET A 382 32.29 -2.80 -9.43
N LYS A 383 33.63 -2.61 -9.50
CA LYS A 383 34.34 -1.63 -8.67
C LYS A 383 33.89 -0.19 -8.94
N ASP A 384 33.60 0.13 -10.22
CA ASP A 384 33.12 1.45 -10.61
C ASP A 384 31.64 1.69 -10.24
N TYR A 385 30.86 0.61 -10.02
CA TYR A 385 29.46 0.68 -9.58
C TYR A 385 29.31 0.88 -8.04
N PHE A 386 30.35 0.53 -7.27
CA PHE A 386 30.39 0.67 -5.80
C PHE A 386 31.22 1.89 -5.33
N ARG A 387 31.65 2.75 -6.24
CA ARG A 387 32.25 4.05 -5.96
C ARG A 387 31.27 5.17 -6.19
#